data_d970021555380af0cc9710586e3f0c60
#
_entry.id   d970021555380af0cc9710586e3f0c60
#
_cell.length_a   1.000
_cell.length_b   1.000
_cell.length_c   1.000
_cell.angle_alpha   90.00
_cell.angle_beta   90.00
_cell.angle_gamma   90.00
#
_symmetry.space_group_name_H-M   'P 1'
#
loop_
_entity.id
_entity.type
_entity.pdbx_description
1 polymer ?
#
loop_
_entity_poly.entity_id
_entity_poly.type
_entity_poly.pdbx_seq_one_letter_code
_entity_poly.pdbx_strand_id
1 'polypeptide(L)'
;MIAKQRDRRRGRITAALVALSSLAALISGTQQAVAEVKHIEIADKGKIFKSEPASGFVLHPREIPGVDEGQTARSVIEGAEAKGVVTRVSPLSVAQSKQHIGRPLCHTTGINGTFKYNGFCWDETDDKTSAWSNGWHPQGFTASHDADASGTVDGHHLYMATWYYGVKGSDRNKKARISILESTGTERTYGHVLLVRPGGSRTDPQFTSVDDVHADGMVWYGNRLFVANGGELQIYDLNHLWKVNSISEKSGIVGGTSSAEYHQWALPMVARYSNRTKAQQDTAKPEKQSNMFCDGAIACLSALSLDRSTSPPRLVSGRYGDAEREAEVDVIRWPIEYLGEGGTSPVSATAAYKAPVHGLQGVATDGTYYYISAMCDTDYMKVAEPSDPAAYYCIWQAVPDGPVSILTRTPPLTQNLSYSFSSGRLWGMNETNGMRVVFSLLPRKADNSQYLYNDYSKLCSGVGSTVENSKPVIQWRCNGSEDELWVFEETKDNNGNPAYFIQNRYSGKCLGTGSSLANGKGMIQYTCNSKVDEKWWYDQDTHELRNVYSGKCLGLGSAATKGSQLIQWTCNGAQDERWIISRTAPKV
;
A
#
# COMPACT_ATOMS: atom_id res chain seq x y z
N MET A 1 7.69 -49.24 -23.76
CA MET A 1 7.68 -49.05 -25.21
C MET A 1 7.72 -47.59 -25.52
N ILE A 2 8.80 -47.20 -26.17
CA ILE A 2 9.05 -45.98 -26.95
C ILE A 2 8.92 -44.62 -26.23
N ALA A 3 10.08 -44.15 -25.76
CA ALA A 3 10.42 -42.79 -25.46
C ALA A 3 10.51 -41.94 -26.73
N LYS A 4 10.04 -40.68 -26.70
CA LYS A 4 10.43 -39.65 -27.65
C LYS A 4 11.22 -38.55 -26.92
N GLN A 5 12.54 -38.60 -27.10
CA GLN A 5 13.47 -37.50 -26.83
C GLN A 5 13.14 -36.30 -27.74
N ARG A 6 13.17 -35.11 -27.18
CA ARG A 6 13.33 -33.85 -27.92
C ARG A 6 14.62 -33.15 -27.49
N ASP A 7 15.49 -33.02 -28.49
CA ASP A 7 16.77 -32.32 -28.48
C ASP A 7 16.68 -30.87 -28.04
N ARG A 8 17.53 -30.49 -27.10
CA ARG A 8 17.84 -29.07 -26.79
C ARG A 8 19.20 -28.73 -27.42
N ARG A 9 19.16 -27.89 -28.44
CA ARG A 9 20.34 -27.24 -28.99
C ARG A 9 20.90 -26.21 -27.99
N ARG A 10 22.12 -26.45 -27.55
CA ARG A 10 22.96 -25.48 -26.82
C ARG A 10 23.62 -24.54 -27.82
N GLY A 11 23.33 -23.22 -27.75
CA GLY A 11 24.14 -22.18 -28.37
C GLY A 11 25.25 -21.75 -27.42
N ARG A 12 26.50 -21.92 -27.86
CA ARG A 12 27.71 -21.39 -27.22
C ARG A 12 27.83 -19.93 -27.56
N ILE A 13 27.98 -19.09 -26.57
CA ILE A 13 28.45 -17.68 -26.74
C ILE A 13 29.88 -17.60 -26.27
N THR A 14 30.74 -17.20 -27.17
CA THR A 14 32.18 -17.01 -27.00
C THR A 14 32.46 -15.68 -26.28
N ALA A 15 33.23 -15.74 -25.22
CA ALA A 15 33.73 -14.56 -24.53
C ALA A 15 34.94 -13.95 -25.30
N ALA A 16 34.90 -12.67 -25.59
CA ALA A 16 36.03 -11.91 -26.06
C ALA A 16 36.55 -11.02 -24.93
N LEU A 17 37.79 -11.29 -24.46
CA LEU A 17 38.57 -10.39 -23.61
C LEU A 17 39.08 -9.23 -24.46
N VAL A 18 38.95 -8.00 -23.98
CA VAL A 18 39.75 -6.87 -24.44
C VAL A 18 40.38 -6.16 -23.23
N ALA A 19 41.67 -5.88 -23.39
CA ALA A 19 42.62 -5.48 -22.37
C ALA A 19 42.44 -4.03 -21.88
N LEU A 20 42.92 -3.79 -20.65
CA LEU A 20 43.10 -2.47 -19.99
C LEU A 20 44.13 -1.61 -20.75
N SER A 21 43.83 -0.33 -20.86
CA SER A 21 44.83 0.75 -20.86
C SER A 21 44.34 1.92 -20.00
N SER A 22 45.09 2.19 -18.97
CA SER A 22 44.96 3.30 -18.03
C SER A 22 45.26 4.65 -18.68
N LEU A 23 44.35 5.64 -18.51
CA LEU A 23 44.73 7.05 -18.58
C LEU A 23 43.97 7.81 -17.48
N ALA A 24 44.75 8.44 -16.61
CA ALA A 24 44.27 9.40 -15.63
C ALA A 24 43.90 10.71 -16.32
N ALA A 25 42.71 11.24 -16.09
CA ALA A 25 42.34 12.61 -16.44
C ALA A 25 41.32 13.18 -15.43
N LEU A 26 41.78 14.15 -14.71
CA LEU A 26 41.16 15.38 -14.19
C LEU A 26 39.64 15.32 -13.84
N ILE A 27 39.41 15.43 -12.54
CA ILE A 27 38.13 15.68 -11.90
C ILE A 27 37.63 17.08 -12.31
N SER A 28 36.71 17.16 -13.25
CA SER A 28 35.76 18.27 -13.39
C SER A 28 34.41 17.74 -13.00
N GLY A 29 33.85 18.30 -11.92
CA GLY A 29 32.52 17.90 -11.41
C GLY A 29 31.41 18.20 -12.42
N THR A 30 31.02 17.20 -13.17
CA THR A 30 29.75 17.21 -13.86
C THR A 30 28.73 16.58 -12.91
N GLN A 31 27.86 17.41 -12.33
CA GLN A 31 26.59 16.94 -11.80
C GLN A 31 25.92 16.13 -12.93
N GLN A 32 25.83 14.81 -12.74
CA GLN A 32 24.94 14.00 -13.56
C GLN A 32 23.54 14.56 -13.35
N ALA A 33 22.99 15.16 -14.40
CA ALA A 33 21.58 15.45 -14.46
C ALA A 33 20.86 14.11 -14.33
N VAL A 34 20.19 13.88 -13.19
CA VAL A 34 19.23 12.80 -13.04
C VAL A 34 18.18 13.08 -14.10
N ALA A 35 18.06 12.22 -15.09
CA ALA A 35 17.02 12.31 -16.10
C ALA A 35 15.68 12.31 -15.36
N GLU A 36 14.98 13.43 -15.41
CA GLU A 36 13.65 13.60 -14.83
C GLU A 36 12.71 12.63 -15.57
N VAL A 37 12.37 11.53 -14.95
CA VAL A 37 11.43 10.54 -15.52
C VAL A 37 10.09 11.25 -15.66
N LYS A 38 9.67 11.50 -16.90
CA LYS A 38 8.35 12.06 -17.19
C LYS A 38 7.30 11.21 -16.51
N HIS A 39 6.44 11.85 -15.73
CA HIS A 39 5.23 11.22 -15.22
C HIS A 39 4.32 10.96 -16.43
N ILE A 40 4.25 9.71 -16.86
CA ILE A 40 3.40 9.31 -17.98
C ILE A 40 2.11 8.79 -17.36
N GLU A 41 1.11 9.62 -17.35
CA GLU A 41 -0.25 9.21 -17.05
C GLU A 41 -0.81 8.52 -18.30
N ILE A 42 -0.73 7.20 -18.35
CA ILE A 42 -1.55 6.41 -19.25
C ILE A 42 -2.84 6.14 -18.48
N ALA A 43 -3.78 7.07 -18.57
CA ALA A 43 -5.17 6.76 -18.27
C ALA A 43 -5.59 5.71 -19.29
N ASP A 44 -5.77 4.48 -18.84
CA ASP A 44 -6.27 3.39 -19.67
C ASP A 44 -7.73 3.70 -20.00
N LYS A 45 -7.94 4.35 -21.16
CA LYS A 45 -9.26 4.82 -21.60
C LYS A 45 -10.18 3.61 -21.75
N GLY A 46 -10.97 3.33 -20.71
CA GLY A 46 -11.99 2.29 -20.70
C GLY A 46 -11.93 1.29 -19.56
N LYS A 47 -10.87 1.24 -18.77
CA LYS A 47 -10.82 0.39 -17.58
C LYS A 47 -11.48 1.10 -16.41
N ILE A 48 -12.58 0.55 -15.92
CA ILE A 48 -13.39 1.11 -14.82
C ILE A 48 -13.33 0.18 -13.62
N PHE A 49 -13.08 0.76 -12.43
CA PHE A 49 -13.23 0.08 -11.14
C PHE A 49 -14.71 -0.01 -10.79
N LYS A 50 -15.35 -1.08 -11.25
CA LYS A 50 -16.81 -1.19 -11.33
C LYS A 50 -17.42 -1.77 -10.07
N SER A 51 -18.44 -1.11 -9.52
CA SER A 51 -19.29 -1.66 -8.45
C SER A 51 -20.03 -2.92 -8.92
N GLU A 52 -20.11 -3.92 -8.04
CA GLU A 52 -20.88 -5.14 -8.28
C GLU A 52 -21.70 -5.56 -7.04
N PRO A 53 -22.72 -6.44 -7.21
CA PRO A 53 -23.52 -6.92 -6.08
C PRO A 53 -22.68 -7.67 -5.05
N ALA A 54 -22.70 -7.20 -3.81
CA ALA A 54 -21.95 -7.81 -2.70
C ALA A 54 -22.58 -9.10 -2.16
N SER A 55 -23.85 -9.38 -2.47
CA SER A 55 -24.64 -10.48 -1.87
C SER A 55 -24.10 -11.88 -2.15
N GLY A 56 -23.27 -12.04 -3.19
CA GLY A 56 -22.61 -13.31 -3.52
C GLY A 56 -21.39 -13.63 -2.66
N PHE A 57 -20.85 -12.65 -1.93
CA PHE A 57 -19.64 -12.80 -1.14
C PHE A 57 -19.98 -13.00 0.33
N VAL A 58 -19.74 -14.23 0.83
CA VAL A 58 -20.10 -14.64 2.19
C VAL A 58 -18.96 -15.42 2.82
N LEU A 59 -18.61 -15.07 4.07
CA LEU A 59 -17.68 -15.79 4.92
C LEU A 59 -18.44 -16.61 5.95
N HIS A 60 -18.18 -17.92 6.00
CA HIS A 60 -18.84 -18.88 6.89
C HIS A 60 -17.92 -19.23 8.06
N PRO A 61 -18.38 -19.13 9.32
CA PRO A 61 -17.57 -19.54 10.48
C PRO A 61 -17.24 -21.03 10.39
N ARG A 62 -16.07 -21.40 10.91
CA ARG A 62 -15.53 -22.76 10.89
C ARG A 62 -14.95 -23.15 12.23
N GLU A 63 -15.10 -24.42 12.57
CA GLU A 63 -14.39 -25.04 13.67
C GLU A 63 -12.89 -25.09 13.39
N ILE A 64 -12.07 -24.93 14.41
CA ILE A 64 -10.62 -25.09 14.30
C ILE A 64 -10.32 -26.59 14.44
N PRO A 65 -9.70 -27.23 13.41
CA PRO A 65 -9.40 -28.65 13.45
C PRO A 65 -8.45 -29.00 14.61
N GLY A 66 -8.73 -30.10 15.28
CA GLY A 66 -7.92 -30.60 16.41
C GLY A 66 -8.40 -30.13 17.77
N VAL A 67 -9.31 -29.17 17.88
CA VAL A 67 -10.04 -28.86 19.13
C VAL A 67 -11.07 -29.95 19.37
N ASP A 68 -11.10 -30.52 20.57
CA ASP A 68 -12.00 -31.62 20.95
C ASP A 68 -13.46 -31.18 20.92
N GLU A 69 -14.36 -32.13 20.66
CA GLU A 69 -15.80 -31.89 20.65
C GLU A 69 -16.27 -31.24 21.97
N GLY A 70 -17.10 -30.22 21.86
CA GLY A 70 -17.60 -29.46 23.02
C GLY A 70 -16.60 -28.49 23.64
N GLN A 71 -15.38 -28.38 23.11
CA GLN A 71 -14.39 -27.38 23.48
C GLN A 71 -14.41 -26.20 22.53
N THR A 72 -13.90 -25.05 22.97
CA THR A 72 -13.61 -23.90 22.14
C THR A 72 -12.09 -23.70 22.06
N ALA A 73 -11.60 -23.07 20.98
CA ALA A 73 -10.19 -22.72 20.89
C ALA A 73 -9.71 -21.91 22.10
N ARG A 74 -10.51 -20.94 22.56
CA ARG A 74 -10.24 -20.15 23.76
C ARG A 74 -10.08 -21.00 25.00
N SER A 75 -10.96 -21.99 25.22
CA SER A 75 -10.86 -22.87 26.41
C SER A 75 -9.56 -23.66 26.43
N VAL A 76 -9.10 -24.13 25.25
CA VAL A 76 -7.81 -24.83 25.10
C VAL A 76 -6.64 -23.90 25.35
N ILE A 77 -6.68 -22.70 24.77
CA ILE A 77 -5.66 -21.64 24.93
C ILE A 77 -5.49 -21.29 26.41
N GLU A 78 -6.60 -20.98 27.09
CA GLU A 78 -6.61 -20.69 28.53
C GLU A 78 -6.13 -21.89 29.37
N GLY A 79 -6.41 -23.11 28.92
CA GLY A 79 -5.92 -24.34 29.54
C GLY A 79 -4.38 -24.43 29.51
N ALA A 80 -3.75 -24.11 28.38
CA ALA A 80 -2.30 -24.09 28.26
C ALA A 80 -1.65 -23.02 29.15
N GLU A 81 -2.26 -21.86 29.23
CA GLU A 81 -1.83 -20.76 30.08
C GLU A 81 -1.96 -21.09 31.57
N ALA A 82 -3.11 -21.65 31.98
CA ALA A 82 -3.38 -22.05 33.36
C ALA A 82 -2.41 -23.15 33.86
N LYS A 83 -1.95 -24.02 32.95
CA LYS A 83 -0.92 -25.03 33.25
C LYS A 83 0.50 -24.46 33.34
N GLY A 84 0.71 -23.19 32.95
CA GLY A 84 2.04 -22.57 32.95
C GLY A 84 3.00 -23.15 31.90
N VAL A 85 2.49 -23.91 30.93
CA VAL A 85 3.34 -24.47 29.86
C VAL A 85 3.69 -23.42 28.81
N VAL A 86 2.98 -22.30 28.77
CA VAL A 86 3.26 -21.08 27.96
C VAL A 86 3.10 -19.86 28.85
N THR A 87 3.74 -18.74 28.47
CA THR A 87 3.63 -17.47 29.18
C THR A 87 3.19 -16.37 28.23
N ARG A 88 2.18 -15.59 28.60
CA ARG A 88 1.73 -14.43 27.81
C ARG A 88 2.80 -13.35 27.76
N VAL A 89 2.97 -12.76 26.60
CA VAL A 89 3.87 -11.62 26.37
C VAL A 89 3.18 -10.57 25.51
N SER A 90 3.66 -9.33 25.53
CA SER A 90 3.14 -8.27 24.66
C SER A 90 3.82 -8.27 23.29
N PRO A 91 3.16 -7.76 22.24
CA PRO A 91 3.80 -7.53 20.93
C PRO A 91 5.08 -6.67 21.05
N LEU A 92 5.06 -5.65 21.90
CA LEU A 92 6.21 -4.79 22.15
C LEU A 92 7.42 -5.57 22.67
N SER A 93 7.22 -6.53 23.59
CA SER A 93 8.32 -7.34 24.13
C SER A 93 8.98 -8.24 23.07
N VAL A 94 8.21 -8.71 22.08
CA VAL A 94 8.74 -9.43 20.92
C VAL A 94 9.56 -8.50 20.03
N ALA A 95 9.02 -7.33 19.70
CA ALA A 95 9.70 -6.34 18.88
C ALA A 95 11.04 -5.91 19.50
N GLN A 96 11.07 -5.70 20.83
CA GLN A 96 12.26 -5.26 21.56
C GLN A 96 13.23 -6.38 21.93
N SER A 97 12.96 -7.62 21.54
CA SER A 97 13.82 -8.78 21.83
C SER A 97 15.20 -8.71 21.19
N LYS A 98 15.37 -7.89 20.16
CA LYS A 98 16.61 -7.73 19.38
C LYS A 98 17.12 -9.06 18.76
N GLN A 99 16.24 -10.03 18.53
CA GLN A 99 16.63 -11.26 17.82
C GLN A 99 17.10 -10.97 16.40
N HIS A 100 16.48 -9.97 15.78
CA HIS A 100 16.79 -9.50 14.45
C HIS A 100 16.92 -7.97 14.46
N ILE A 101 17.81 -7.46 13.63
CA ILE A 101 18.06 -6.01 13.49
C ILE A 101 17.85 -5.63 12.03
N GLY A 102 16.78 -4.88 11.76
CA GLY A 102 16.48 -4.33 10.46
C GLY A 102 17.48 -3.23 10.08
N ARG A 103 17.61 -3.00 8.80
CA ARG A 103 18.55 -2.04 8.20
C ARG A 103 17.81 -0.78 7.74
N PRO A 104 18.46 0.39 7.63
CA PRO A 104 17.92 1.50 6.85
C PRO A 104 17.50 1.05 5.46
N LEU A 105 16.71 1.85 4.74
CA LEU A 105 16.32 1.54 3.36
C LEU A 105 17.57 1.25 2.52
N CYS A 106 17.74 0.01 2.10
CA CYS A 106 18.97 -0.52 1.52
C CYS A 106 18.85 -0.94 0.05
N HIS A 107 17.63 -0.97 -0.47
CA HIS A 107 17.32 -1.28 -1.86
C HIS A 107 16.47 -0.19 -2.49
N THR A 108 16.49 -0.12 -3.83
CA THR A 108 15.57 0.76 -4.55
C THR A 108 14.12 0.35 -4.32
N THR A 109 13.26 1.34 -4.15
CA THR A 109 11.80 1.10 -4.05
C THR A 109 11.12 1.06 -5.42
N GLY A 110 11.82 1.44 -6.49
CA GLY A 110 11.22 1.59 -7.80
C GLY A 110 10.22 2.76 -7.92
N ILE A 111 9.86 3.40 -6.82
CA ILE A 111 8.89 4.51 -6.79
C ILE A 111 9.38 5.63 -7.71
N ASN A 112 8.56 5.99 -8.66
CA ASN A 112 8.80 7.08 -9.61
C ASN A 112 7.83 8.24 -9.36
N GLY A 113 8.18 9.42 -9.89
CA GLY A 113 7.44 10.64 -9.63
C GLY A 113 7.95 11.41 -8.40
N THR A 114 7.17 12.37 -7.92
CA THR A 114 7.56 13.30 -6.84
C THR A 114 7.16 12.84 -5.44
N PHE A 115 6.87 11.56 -5.25
CA PHE A 115 6.41 11.03 -3.97
C PHE A 115 7.50 11.09 -2.90
N LYS A 116 7.16 11.62 -1.73
CA LYS A 116 7.99 11.50 -0.53
C LYS A 116 7.83 10.07 0.02
N TYR A 117 8.83 9.24 -0.19
CA TYR A 117 8.86 7.87 0.31
C TYR A 117 9.86 7.71 1.45
N ASN A 118 9.65 6.68 2.25
CA ASN A 118 10.52 6.23 3.33
C ASN A 118 10.42 4.71 3.43
N GLY A 119 11.26 4.09 4.23
CA GLY A 119 11.20 2.65 4.41
C GLY A 119 12.39 2.09 5.17
N PHE A 120 12.45 0.76 5.19
CA PHE A 120 13.53 0.00 5.78
C PHE A 120 13.67 -1.37 5.11
N CYS A 121 14.80 -2.03 5.33
CA CYS A 121 15.03 -3.39 4.92
C CYS A 121 15.02 -4.33 6.14
N TRP A 122 14.62 -5.57 5.91
CA TRP A 122 14.83 -6.65 6.88
C TRP A 122 16.32 -6.88 7.13
N ASP A 123 16.68 -7.70 8.10
CA ASP A 123 18.07 -8.11 8.25
C ASP A 123 18.56 -8.89 7.01
N GLU A 124 19.83 -9.18 6.95
CA GLU A 124 20.42 -9.80 5.76
C GLU A 124 19.93 -11.23 5.53
N THR A 125 19.58 -11.94 6.60
CA THR A 125 19.06 -13.31 6.54
C THR A 125 17.66 -13.33 5.96
N ASP A 126 16.75 -12.52 6.50
CA ASP A 126 15.37 -12.44 6.03
C ASP A 126 15.26 -11.80 4.64
N ASP A 127 16.21 -10.94 4.25
CA ASP A 127 16.27 -10.36 2.90
C ASP A 127 16.66 -11.39 1.82
N LYS A 128 17.57 -12.33 2.13
CA LYS A 128 18.22 -13.21 1.13
C LYS A 128 17.61 -14.60 0.94
N THR A 129 16.47 -14.91 1.55
CA THR A 129 15.85 -16.22 1.34
C THR A 129 15.30 -16.34 -0.06
N SER A 130 15.78 -17.33 -0.84
CA SER A 130 15.40 -17.49 -2.25
C SER A 130 13.95 -17.95 -2.43
N ALA A 131 13.22 -17.32 -3.35
CA ALA A 131 11.84 -17.65 -3.69
C ALA A 131 11.61 -19.10 -4.18
N TRP A 132 12.65 -19.74 -4.69
CA TRP A 132 12.56 -21.09 -5.26
C TRP A 132 13.32 -22.14 -4.44
N SER A 133 13.67 -21.79 -3.20
CA SER A 133 14.29 -22.70 -2.22
C SER A 133 13.41 -22.85 -1.00
N ASN A 134 13.74 -23.82 -0.13
CA ASN A 134 13.13 -23.88 1.19
C ASN A 134 13.42 -22.58 1.96
N GLY A 135 12.40 -21.90 2.44
CA GLY A 135 12.61 -20.68 3.19
C GLY A 135 11.37 -19.81 3.40
N TRP A 136 11.57 -18.71 4.11
CA TRP A 136 10.52 -17.78 4.49
C TRP A 136 10.31 -16.68 3.43
N HIS A 137 9.04 -16.45 3.08
CA HIS A 137 8.61 -15.48 2.08
C HIS A 137 7.60 -14.51 2.70
N PRO A 138 7.85 -13.19 2.69
CA PRO A 138 6.93 -12.20 3.27
C PRO A 138 5.71 -11.97 2.36
N GLN A 139 4.52 -11.76 2.97
CA GLN A 139 3.26 -11.59 2.25
C GLN A 139 2.40 -10.45 2.81
N GLY A 140 1.74 -10.65 3.95
CA GLY A 140 0.86 -9.67 4.56
C GLY A 140 1.63 -8.59 5.33
N PHE A 141 1.06 -7.40 5.40
CA PHE A 141 1.63 -6.26 6.14
C PHE A 141 0.55 -5.46 6.84
N THR A 142 0.80 -5.09 8.08
CA THR A 142 -0.02 -4.19 8.90
C THR A 142 0.86 -3.45 9.91
N ALA A 143 0.30 -2.46 10.60
CA ALA A 143 1.04 -1.77 11.65
C ALA A 143 0.10 -1.26 12.77
N SER A 144 0.69 -0.66 13.80
CA SER A 144 -0.04 -0.06 14.91
C SER A 144 -1.08 0.99 14.49
N HIS A 145 -0.95 1.59 13.31
CA HIS A 145 -1.94 2.52 12.77
C HIS A 145 -3.25 1.83 12.34
N ASP A 146 -3.22 0.52 12.08
CA ASP A 146 -4.42 -0.30 11.90
C ASP A 146 -4.98 -0.76 13.24
N ALA A 147 -4.12 -1.00 14.24
CA ALA A 147 -4.54 -1.44 15.57
C ALA A 147 -5.32 -0.37 16.32
N ASP A 148 -4.82 0.85 16.29
CA ASP A 148 -5.40 1.99 17.00
C ASP A 148 -5.40 3.26 16.12
N ALA A 149 -6.45 4.08 16.27
CA ALA A 149 -6.62 5.32 15.50
C ALA A 149 -5.53 6.38 15.79
N SER A 150 -4.87 6.31 16.96
CA SER A 150 -3.72 7.17 17.28
C SER A 150 -2.49 6.87 16.43
N GLY A 151 -2.44 5.68 15.82
CA GLY A 151 -1.29 5.20 15.05
C GLY A 151 -0.24 4.48 15.89
N THR A 152 -0.44 4.33 17.20
CA THR A 152 0.50 3.70 18.14
C THR A 152 -0.20 2.68 19.02
N VAL A 153 0.57 1.71 19.55
CA VAL A 153 0.15 0.81 20.61
C VAL A 153 1.14 0.97 21.76
N ASP A 154 0.64 1.24 22.96
CA ASP A 154 1.45 1.56 24.16
C ASP A 154 2.46 2.71 23.91
N GLY A 155 2.12 3.65 23.04
CA GLY A 155 2.99 4.78 22.65
C GLY A 155 4.07 4.43 21.62
N HIS A 156 4.08 3.22 21.07
CA HIS A 156 5.07 2.72 20.13
C HIS A 156 4.50 2.51 18.72
N HIS A 157 5.30 2.80 17.69
CA HIS A 157 5.01 2.43 16.32
C HIS A 157 5.52 1.01 16.06
N LEU A 158 4.60 0.07 15.91
CA LEU A 158 4.89 -1.32 15.62
C LEU A 158 4.45 -1.67 14.20
N TYR A 159 5.24 -2.51 13.55
CA TYR A 159 4.97 -3.05 12.21
C TYR A 159 4.93 -4.57 12.29
N MET A 160 4.02 -5.18 11.54
CA MET A 160 3.91 -6.63 11.45
C MET A 160 3.90 -7.09 10.00
N ALA A 161 4.56 -8.21 9.74
CA ALA A 161 4.52 -8.88 8.45
C ALA A 161 4.28 -10.37 8.62
N THR A 162 3.42 -10.97 7.80
CA THR A 162 3.30 -12.42 7.68
C THR A 162 4.36 -12.97 6.75
N TRP A 163 4.74 -14.23 6.99
CA TRP A 163 5.66 -15.00 6.18
C TRP A 163 5.15 -16.43 6.08
N TYR A 164 5.14 -17.00 4.89
CA TYR A 164 4.98 -18.45 4.73
C TYR A 164 6.33 -19.14 4.54
N TYR A 165 6.39 -20.41 4.88
CA TYR A 165 7.56 -21.24 4.61
C TYR A 165 7.36 -22.06 3.35
N GLY A 166 7.98 -21.64 2.25
CA GLY A 166 7.99 -22.34 0.98
C GLY A 166 8.85 -23.61 1.05
N VAL A 167 8.42 -24.67 0.38
CA VAL A 167 9.15 -25.93 0.26
C VAL A 167 9.41 -26.21 -1.20
N LYS A 168 10.68 -26.35 -1.57
CA LYS A 168 11.10 -26.63 -2.94
C LYS A 168 10.42 -27.89 -3.48
N GLY A 169 9.75 -27.75 -4.63
CA GLY A 169 9.05 -28.87 -5.28
C GLY A 169 7.74 -29.28 -4.63
N SER A 170 7.19 -28.45 -3.72
CA SER A 170 5.86 -28.61 -3.15
C SER A 170 5.00 -27.42 -3.51
N ASP A 171 3.77 -27.66 -3.93
CA ASP A 171 2.77 -26.63 -4.17
C ASP A 171 2.07 -26.20 -2.86
N ARG A 172 2.45 -26.80 -1.72
CA ARG A 172 1.86 -26.52 -0.41
C ARG A 172 2.89 -25.92 0.53
N ASN A 173 2.54 -24.80 1.11
CA ASN A 173 3.32 -24.14 2.16
C ASN A 173 3.02 -24.80 3.50
N LYS A 174 4.06 -25.08 4.28
CA LYS A 174 3.91 -25.96 5.46
C LYS A 174 3.64 -25.20 6.74
N LYS A 175 3.92 -23.91 6.82
CA LYS A 175 3.75 -23.11 8.04
C LYS A 175 3.81 -21.63 7.78
N ALA A 176 3.33 -20.83 8.73
CA ALA A 176 3.44 -19.37 8.71
C ALA A 176 3.94 -18.81 10.03
N ARG A 177 4.60 -17.67 9.95
CA ARG A 177 5.03 -16.85 11.09
C ARG A 177 4.67 -15.39 10.86
N ILE A 178 4.69 -14.59 11.93
CA ILE A 178 4.68 -13.13 11.83
C ILE A 178 5.99 -12.56 12.38
N SER A 179 6.46 -11.47 11.78
CA SER A 179 7.46 -10.59 12.40
C SER A 179 6.73 -9.48 13.14
N ILE A 180 7.22 -9.11 14.31
CA ILE A 180 6.77 -7.92 15.03
C ILE A 180 7.99 -7.02 15.22
N LEU A 181 7.95 -5.82 14.62
CA LEU A 181 9.06 -4.88 14.52
C LEU A 181 8.72 -3.56 15.18
N GLU A 182 9.64 -3.01 15.93
CA GLU A 182 9.65 -1.63 16.41
C GLU A 182 10.67 -0.81 15.63
N SER A 183 10.30 0.41 15.23
CA SER A 183 11.21 1.37 14.62
C SER A 183 11.28 2.63 15.46
N THR A 184 12.41 2.85 16.13
CA THR A 184 12.70 4.05 16.93
C THR A 184 13.91 4.78 16.35
N GLY A 185 13.67 5.93 15.70
CA GLY A 185 14.74 6.70 15.06
C GLY A 185 15.48 5.88 13.99
N THR A 186 16.72 5.49 14.28
CA THR A 186 17.56 4.67 13.38
C THR A 186 17.56 3.19 13.73
N GLU A 187 17.09 2.80 14.93
CA GLU A 187 17.08 1.41 15.37
C GLU A 187 15.78 0.73 14.92
N ARG A 188 15.89 -0.50 14.43
CA ARG A 188 14.78 -1.35 13.99
C ARG A 188 15.03 -2.75 14.52
N THR A 189 14.26 -3.14 15.51
CA THR A 189 14.41 -4.46 16.16
C THR A 189 13.16 -5.28 16.00
N TYR A 190 13.30 -6.59 15.82
CA TYR A 190 12.14 -7.47 15.66
C TYR A 190 12.40 -8.90 16.12
N GLY A 191 11.30 -9.62 16.30
CA GLY A 191 11.28 -11.06 16.54
C GLY A 191 10.22 -11.75 15.70
N HIS A 192 10.35 -13.09 15.58
CA HIS A 192 9.42 -13.92 14.83
C HIS A 192 8.54 -14.76 15.75
N VAL A 193 7.26 -14.82 15.45
CA VAL A 193 6.23 -15.56 16.18
C VAL A 193 5.63 -16.61 15.24
N LEU A 194 5.67 -17.88 15.61
CA LEU A 194 5.02 -18.95 14.85
C LEU A 194 3.50 -18.85 14.98
N LEU A 195 2.77 -18.90 13.88
CA LEU A 195 1.31 -19.04 13.91
C LEU A 195 0.96 -20.50 14.19
N VAL A 196 0.08 -20.74 15.17
CA VAL A 196 -0.26 -22.10 15.61
C VAL A 196 -1.77 -22.29 15.71
N ARG A 197 -2.20 -23.53 15.56
CA ARG A 197 -3.58 -23.98 15.71
C ARG A 197 -3.70 -24.73 17.04
N PRO A 198 -4.57 -24.28 17.97
CA PRO A 198 -4.85 -25.01 19.20
C PRO A 198 -5.51 -26.36 18.90
N GLY A 199 -5.32 -27.33 19.76
CA GLY A 199 -5.92 -28.65 19.70
C GLY A 199 -6.09 -29.28 21.08
N GLY A 200 -6.82 -30.40 21.15
CA GLY A 200 -7.15 -31.07 22.40
C GLY A 200 -8.24 -30.33 23.20
N SER A 201 -8.13 -30.39 24.51
CA SER A 201 -9.11 -29.84 25.45
C SER A 201 -8.49 -28.86 26.44
N ARG A 202 -9.31 -28.17 27.22
CA ARG A 202 -8.84 -27.30 28.32
C ARG A 202 -7.93 -28.06 29.33
N THR A 203 -8.26 -29.33 29.59
CA THR A 203 -7.52 -30.15 30.53
C THR A 203 -6.31 -30.87 29.93
N ASP A 204 -6.27 -31.01 28.61
CA ASP A 204 -5.12 -31.53 27.86
C ASP A 204 -4.86 -30.64 26.61
N PRO A 205 -4.39 -29.40 26.82
CA PRO A 205 -4.16 -28.47 25.74
C PRO A 205 -2.96 -28.90 24.89
N GLN A 206 -3.15 -28.79 23.59
CA GLN A 206 -2.14 -29.03 22.56
C GLN A 206 -2.12 -27.86 21.56
N PHE A 207 -1.11 -27.79 20.73
CA PHE A 207 -1.09 -26.96 19.53
C PHE A 207 -0.15 -27.54 18.45
N THR A 208 -0.37 -27.12 17.23
CA THR A 208 0.51 -27.44 16.08
C THR A 208 0.71 -26.18 15.26
N SER A 209 1.79 -26.11 14.49
CA SER A 209 1.91 -25.03 13.48
C SER A 209 0.72 -25.08 12.52
N VAL A 210 0.29 -23.90 12.05
CA VAL A 210 -0.67 -23.85 10.92
C VAL A 210 0.00 -24.45 9.69
N ASP A 211 -0.77 -25.20 8.91
CA ASP A 211 -0.33 -25.87 7.69
C ASP A 211 -1.18 -25.39 6.50
N ASP A 212 -0.71 -25.67 5.28
CA ASP A 212 -1.37 -25.30 4.04
C ASP A 212 -1.73 -23.81 4.01
N VAL A 213 -0.73 -22.97 4.31
CA VAL A 213 -0.91 -21.55 4.55
C VAL A 213 0.04 -20.71 3.70
N HIS A 214 -0.52 -19.69 3.03
CA HIS A 214 0.23 -18.66 2.30
C HIS A 214 0.30 -17.34 3.08
N ALA A 215 -0.71 -17.06 3.92
CA ALA A 215 -0.80 -15.87 4.77
C ALA A 215 -0.71 -14.56 3.97
N ASP A 216 -1.54 -14.46 2.92
CA ASP A 216 -1.49 -13.47 1.85
C ASP A 216 -1.62 -12.01 2.31
N GLY A 217 -2.53 -11.75 3.24
CA GLY A 217 -2.80 -10.42 3.75
C GLY A 217 -2.99 -10.40 5.27
N MET A 218 -2.79 -9.24 5.90
CA MET A 218 -2.89 -9.12 7.34
C MET A 218 -3.45 -7.76 7.78
N VAL A 219 -4.31 -7.78 8.81
CA VAL A 219 -4.80 -6.57 9.50
C VAL A 219 -4.73 -6.75 11.00
N TRP A 220 -4.17 -5.77 11.68
CA TRP A 220 -4.19 -5.64 13.13
C TRP A 220 -5.27 -4.64 13.55
N TYR A 221 -6.31 -5.09 14.28
CA TYR A 221 -7.38 -4.23 14.78
C TYR A 221 -7.68 -4.49 16.25
N GLY A 222 -7.40 -3.53 17.12
CA GLY A 222 -7.41 -3.70 18.57
C GLY A 222 -6.45 -4.82 18.97
N ASN A 223 -6.95 -5.83 19.70
CA ASN A 223 -6.15 -7.01 20.06
C ASN A 223 -6.24 -8.15 19.04
N ARG A 224 -7.00 -7.99 17.96
CA ARG A 224 -7.20 -9.02 16.95
C ARG A 224 -6.27 -8.85 15.77
N LEU A 225 -5.73 -9.97 15.31
CA LEU A 225 -4.97 -10.06 14.08
C LEU A 225 -5.75 -10.93 13.09
N PHE A 226 -6.11 -10.37 11.96
CA PHE A 226 -6.77 -11.05 10.85
C PHE A 226 -5.71 -11.41 9.83
N VAL A 227 -5.68 -12.69 9.40
CA VAL A 227 -4.74 -13.19 8.39
C VAL A 227 -5.54 -13.83 7.27
N ALA A 228 -5.38 -13.32 6.06
CA ALA A 228 -5.98 -13.87 4.86
C ALA A 228 -5.17 -15.08 4.37
N ASN A 229 -5.86 -16.12 3.92
CA ASN A 229 -5.26 -17.33 3.39
C ASN A 229 -6.12 -17.89 2.24
N GLY A 230 -6.13 -17.20 1.11
CA GLY A 230 -6.94 -17.59 -0.04
C GLY A 230 -8.43 -17.68 0.27
N GLY A 231 -8.95 -18.88 0.39
CA GLY A 231 -10.36 -19.14 0.74
C GLY A 231 -10.70 -19.05 2.23
N GLU A 232 -9.75 -18.66 3.09
CA GLU A 232 -9.90 -18.64 4.53
C GLU A 232 -9.45 -17.32 5.14
N LEU A 233 -10.17 -16.85 6.16
CA LEU A 233 -9.76 -15.78 7.06
C LEU A 233 -9.49 -16.37 8.43
N GLN A 234 -8.26 -16.28 8.90
CA GLN A 234 -7.80 -16.74 10.21
C GLN A 234 -7.75 -15.56 11.18
N ILE A 235 -8.16 -15.77 12.42
CA ILE A 235 -8.23 -14.73 13.45
C ILE A 235 -7.43 -15.18 14.66
N TYR A 236 -6.56 -14.29 15.13
CA TYR A 236 -5.70 -14.47 16.29
C TYR A 236 -5.98 -13.35 17.30
N ASP A 237 -5.72 -13.63 18.61
CA ASP A 237 -5.84 -12.64 19.68
C ASP A 237 -4.46 -12.41 20.31
N LEU A 238 -3.93 -11.20 20.15
CA LEU A 238 -2.61 -10.82 20.66
C LEU A 238 -2.53 -10.81 22.20
N ASN A 239 -3.67 -10.85 22.93
CA ASN A 239 -3.68 -11.09 24.36
C ASN A 239 -3.20 -12.51 24.73
N HIS A 240 -3.19 -13.41 23.77
CA HIS A 240 -2.70 -14.79 23.89
C HIS A 240 -1.40 -15.02 23.10
N LEU A 241 -0.60 -13.99 22.90
CA LEU A 241 0.74 -14.13 22.36
C LEU A 241 1.63 -14.83 23.41
N TRP A 242 2.17 -15.98 23.05
CA TRP A 242 2.89 -16.85 23.99
C TRP A 242 4.40 -16.81 23.82
N LYS A 243 5.13 -16.83 24.92
CA LYS A 243 6.49 -17.33 24.98
C LYS A 243 6.42 -18.82 25.33
N VAL A 244 7.04 -19.68 24.51
CA VAL A 244 7.18 -21.11 24.79
C VAL A 244 8.33 -21.35 25.76
N ASN A 245 8.31 -22.49 26.47
CA ASN A 245 9.29 -22.77 27.50
C ASN A 245 10.51 -23.58 27.01
N SER A 246 10.52 -23.99 25.71
CA SER A 246 11.64 -24.69 25.09
C SER A 246 11.83 -24.29 23.62
N ILE A 247 13.06 -24.33 23.17
CA ILE A 247 13.42 -24.11 21.76
C ILE A 247 13.82 -25.47 21.15
N SER A 248 13.00 -25.99 20.26
CA SER A 248 13.26 -27.26 19.57
C SER A 248 12.60 -27.27 18.19
N GLU A 249 12.88 -28.30 17.40
CA GLU A 249 12.27 -28.52 16.08
C GLU A 249 10.77 -28.86 16.13
N LYS A 250 10.25 -29.23 17.32
CA LYS A 250 8.85 -29.64 17.49
C LYS A 250 7.93 -28.45 17.61
N SER A 251 6.67 -28.65 17.24
CA SER A 251 5.56 -27.74 17.53
C SER A 251 4.57 -28.46 18.44
N GLY A 252 4.19 -27.81 19.58
CA GLY A 252 3.20 -28.36 20.49
C GLY A 252 3.65 -28.48 21.93
N ILE A 253 2.87 -29.23 22.71
CA ILE A 253 3.13 -29.50 24.13
C ILE A 253 3.39 -30.99 24.33
N VAL A 254 4.56 -31.34 24.82
CA VAL A 254 4.95 -32.73 25.08
C VAL A 254 5.52 -32.84 26.51
N GLY A 255 4.87 -33.62 27.36
CA GLY A 255 5.36 -33.82 28.75
C GLY A 255 5.47 -32.55 29.57
N GLY A 256 4.58 -31.57 29.35
CA GLY A 256 4.62 -30.25 30.02
C GLY A 256 5.60 -29.26 29.39
N THR A 257 6.26 -29.63 28.30
CA THR A 257 7.19 -28.77 27.57
C THR A 257 6.56 -28.27 26.29
N SER A 258 6.46 -26.95 26.12
CA SER A 258 5.99 -26.30 24.89
C SER A 258 7.15 -25.90 23.99
N SER A 259 6.99 -26.05 22.69
CA SER A 259 7.96 -25.62 21.68
C SER A 259 7.27 -25.23 20.37
N ALA A 260 7.91 -24.36 19.58
CA ALA A 260 7.33 -23.73 18.40
C ALA A 260 8.35 -23.71 17.23
N GLU A 261 8.84 -24.87 16.82
CA GLU A 261 9.74 -25.03 15.66
C GLU A 261 10.86 -23.98 15.62
N TYR A 262 11.70 -23.98 16.65
CA TYR A 262 12.80 -23.02 16.86
C TYR A 262 12.38 -21.56 17.09
N HIS A 263 11.08 -21.22 17.09
CA HIS A 263 10.61 -19.89 17.47
C HIS A 263 10.47 -19.79 18.99
N GLN A 264 10.82 -18.63 19.54
CA GLN A 264 10.64 -18.35 20.97
C GLN A 264 9.18 -18.06 21.34
N TRP A 265 8.38 -17.68 20.34
CA TRP A 265 6.99 -17.27 20.53
C TRP A 265 6.05 -17.99 19.55
N ALA A 266 4.82 -18.14 20.02
CA ALA A 266 3.72 -18.68 19.24
C ALA A 266 2.46 -17.83 19.44
N LEU A 267 1.61 -17.75 18.41
CA LEU A 267 0.34 -17.07 18.48
C LEU A 267 -0.77 -18.03 18.04
N PRO A 268 -1.68 -18.45 18.97
CA PRO A 268 -2.72 -19.40 18.65
C PRO A 268 -3.92 -18.75 17.95
N MET A 269 -4.47 -19.47 16.97
CA MET A 269 -5.69 -19.12 16.27
C MET A 269 -6.88 -19.20 17.22
N VAL A 270 -7.75 -18.19 17.23
CA VAL A 270 -8.96 -18.15 18.07
C VAL A 270 -10.25 -18.37 17.27
N ALA A 271 -10.26 -18.05 15.98
CA ALA A 271 -11.39 -18.27 15.09
C ALA A 271 -10.94 -18.37 13.63
N ARG A 272 -11.80 -18.90 12.78
CA ARG A 272 -11.60 -18.89 11.34
C ARG A 272 -12.92 -18.87 10.58
N TYR A 273 -12.86 -18.32 9.38
CA TYR A 273 -13.98 -18.25 8.43
C TYR A 273 -13.52 -18.77 7.08
N SER A 274 -14.44 -19.39 6.35
CA SER A 274 -14.20 -19.87 4.98
C SER A 274 -15.16 -19.20 4.00
N ASN A 275 -14.70 -18.98 2.78
CA ASN A 275 -15.52 -18.54 1.66
C ASN A 275 -16.48 -19.64 1.12
N ARG A 276 -16.44 -20.85 1.68
CA ARG A 276 -17.28 -22.00 1.31
C ARG A 276 -18.16 -22.42 2.47
N THR A 277 -19.34 -22.95 2.17
CA THR A 277 -20.14 -23.68 3.16
C THR A 277 -19.46 -25.01 3.52
N LYS A 278 -19.81 -25.62 4.67
CA LYS A 278 -19.28 -26.93 5.05
C LYS A 278 -19.55 -27.96 3.94
N ALA A 279 -20.75 -28.01 3.39
CA ALA A 279 -21.13 -28.93 2.33
C ALA A 279 -20.28 -28.74 1.06
N GLN A 280 -19.99 -27.49 0.67
CA GLN A 280 -19.09 -27.18 -0.45
C GLN A 280 -17.65 -27.65 -0.19
N GLN A 281 -17.18 -27.52 1.04
CA GLN A 281 -15.85 -27.99 1.44
C GLN A 281 -15.76 -29.53 1.38
N ASP A 282 -16.73 -30.21 1.98
CA ASP A 282 -16.77 -31.67 2.08
C ASP A 282 -16.89 -32.35 0.71
N THR A 283 -17.50 -31.67 -0.28
CA THR A 283 -17.68 -32.19 -1.65
C THR A 283 -16.59 -31.74 -2.62
N ALA A 284 -15.70 -30.83 -2.21
CA ALA A 284 -14.59 -30.39 -3.06
C ALA A 284 -13.59 -31.52 -3.30
N LYS A 285 -13.00 -31.55 -4.51
CA LYS A 285 -11.91 -32.50 -4.80
C LYS A 285 -10.71 -32.23 -3.88
N PRO A 286 -9.92 -33.24 -3.54
CA PRO A 286 -8.78 -33.10 -2.63
C PRO A 286 -7.85 -31.94 -2.98
N GLU A 287 -7.55 -31.73 -4.26
CA GLU A 287 -6.74 -30.61 -4.75
C GLU A 287 -7.39 -29.23 -4.60
N LYS A 288 -8.72 -29.18 -4.39
CA LYS A 288 -9.50 -27.97 -4.15
C LYS A 288 -9.96 -27.80 -2.70
N GLN A 289 -9.60 -28.72 -1.83
CA GLN A 289 -9.92 -28.63 -0.39
C GLN A 289 -8.92 -27.70 0.35
N SER A 290 -7.78 -27.43 -0.27
CA SER A 290 -6.82 -26.46 0.26
C SER A 290 -7.45 -25.07 0.34
N ASN A 291 -7.32 -24.43 1.50
CA ASN A 291 -7.79 -23.07 1.67
C ASN A 291 -6.85 -22.03 1.04
N MET A 292 -5.62 -22.42 0.73
CA MET A 292 -4.60 -21.55 0.14
C MET A 292 -4.96 -21.14 -1.30
N PHE A 293 -5.68 -21.98 -2.04
CA PHE A 293 -6.03 -21.70 -3.42
C PHE A 293 -7.48 -21.25 -3.55
N CYS A 294 -7.69 -20.29 -4.43
CA CYS A 294 -8.99 -19.80 -4.83
C CYS A 294 -9.39 -20.41 -6.16
N ASP A 295 -10.60 -20.93 -6.27
CA ASP A 295 -11.14 -21.50 -7.51
C ASP A 295 -12.18 -20.57 -8.15
N GLY A 296 -11.78 -19.36 -8.47
CA GLY A 296 -12.44 -18.42 -9.40
C GLY A 296 -13.89 -17.98 -9.14
N ALA A 297 -14.71 -18.82 -8.52
CA ALA A 297 -16.16 -18.56 -8.39
C ALA A 297 -16.61 -18.03 -7.02
N ILE A 298 -15.70 -17.92 -6.05
CA ILE A 298 -16.00 -17.62 -4.65
C ILE A 298 -15.03 -16.54 -4.15
N ALA A 299 -15.46 -15.73 -3.18
CA ALA A 299 -14.63 -14.71 -2.54
C ALA A 299 -13.26 -15.27 -2.14
N CYS A 300 -12.21 -14.63 -2.61
CA CYS A 300 -10.83 -14.98 -2.32
C CYS A 300 -10.15 -13.83 -1.59
N LEU A 301 -9.36 -14.18 -0.60
CA LEU A 301 -8.66 -13.23 0.26
C LEU A 301 -7.15 -13.38 0.01
N SER A 302 -6.66 -12.79 -1.08
CA SER A 302 -5.23 -12.75 -1.41
C SER A 302 -4.55 -11.45 -0.98
N ALA A 303 -5.32 -10.51 -0.41
CA ALA A 303 -4.86 -9.27 0.19
C ALA A 303 -5.84 -8.86 1.27
N LEU A 304 -5.37 -8.11 2.28
CA LEU A 304 -6.23 -7.63 3.36
C LEU A 304 -5.71 -6.30 3.91
N SER A 305 -6.60 -5.31 4.06
CA SER A 305 -6.31 -4.03 4.71
C SER A 305 -7.48 -3.52 5.53
N LEU A 306 -7.24 -2.46 6.31
CA LEU A 306 -8.26 -1.83 7.13
C LEU A 306 -8.68 -0.49 6.54
N ASP A 307 -9.97 -0.33 6.30
CA ASP A 307 -10.59 0.94 5.97
C ASP A 307 -11.19 1.59 7.23
N ARG A 308 -10.53 2.63 7.72
CA ARG A 308 -10.99 3.45 8.85
C ARG A 308 -11.78 4.69 8.44
N SER A 309 -12.12 4.84 7.15
CA SER A 309 -12.96 5.96 6.69
C SER A 309 -14.40 5.88 7.15
N THR A 310 -14.81 4.71 7.63
CA THR A 310 -16.16 4.46 8.16
C THR A 310 -16.11 4.08 9.64
N SER A 311 -17.24 4.25 10.33
CA SER A 311 -17.44 3.78 11.71
C SER A 311 -18.67 2.88 11.77
N PRO A 312 -18.54 1.59 12.11
CA PRO A 312 -17.28 0.87 12.36
C PRO A 312 -16.40 0.74 11.11
N PRO A 313 -15.09 0.49 11.28
CA PRO A 313 -14.18 0.23 10.16
C PRO A 313 -14.58 -1.02 9.36
N ARG A 314 -14.02 -1.15 8.14
CA ARG A 314 -14.24 -2.32 7.27
C ARG A 314 -12.92 -3.02 6.97
N LEU A 315 -12.94 -4.34 6.88
CA LEU A 315 -11.86 -5.04 6.19
C LEU A 315 -12.05 -4.88 4.68
N VAL A 316 -10.93 -4.71 3.97
CA VAL A 316 -10.90 -4.69 2.50
C VAL A 316 -10.02 -5.83 2.06
N SER A 317 -10.56 -6.74 1.25
CA SER A 317 -9.81 -7.85 0.67
C SER A 317 -9.74 -7.73 -0.84
N GLY A 318 -8.68 -8.30 -1.42
CA GLY A 318 -8.51 -8.40 -2.86
C GLY A 318 -8.24 -9.84 -3.28
N ARG A 319 -8.60 -10.20 -4.53
CA ARG A 319 -8.34 -11.51 -5.13
C ARG A 319 -7.17 -11.44 -6.09
N TYR A 320 -6.21 -12.36 -5.95
CA TYR A 320 -5.20 -12.58 -6.98
C TYR A 320 -5.87 -13.13 -8.25
N GLY A 321 -5.57 -12.56 -9.40
CA GLY A 321 -6.03 -13.02 -10.70
C GLY A 321 -4.85 -13.24 -11.65
N ASP A 322 -4.87 -14.38 -12.35
CA ASP A 322 -3.87 -14.71 -13.35
C ASP A 322 -4.13 -13.92 -14.64
N ALA A 323 -3.13 -13.19 -15.11
CA ALA A 323 -3.18 -12.37 -16.32
C ALA A 323 -3.60 -13.15 -17.59
N GLU A 324 -3.36 -14.46 -17.63
CA GLU A 324 -3.72 -15.30 -18.78
C GLU A 324 -5.19 -15.74 -18.77
N ARG A 325 -5.87 -15.65 -17.63
CA ARG A 325 -7.21 -16.23 -17.42
C ARG A 325 -8.28 -15.24 -17.03
N GLU A 326 -7.94 -14.11 -16.44
CA GLU A 326 -8.89 -13.20 -15.82
C GLU A 326 -8.58 -11.75 -16.15
N ALA A 327 -9.53 -11.07 -16.76
CA ALA A 327 -9.42 -9.65 -17.12
C ALA A 327 -9.68 -8.70 -15.94
N GLU A 328 -10.32 -9.19 -14.88
CA GLU A 328 -10.73 -8.39 -13.72
C GLU A 328 -10.67 -9.24 -12.45
N VAL A 329 -10.37 -8.59 -11.32
CA VAL A 329 -10.28 -9.23 -10.00
C VAL A 329 -11.22 -8.56 -9.00
N ASP A 330 -11.61 -9.32 -7.95
CA ASP A 330 -12.54 -8.82 -6.95
C ASP A 330 -11.80 -8.01 -5.88
N VAL A 331 -12.42 -6.89 -5.47
CA VAL A 331 -12.11 -6.12 -4.26
C VAL A 331 -13.37 -6.05 -3.41
N ILE A 332 -13.31 -6.53 -2.16
CA ILE A 332 -14.50 -6.78 -1.34
C ILE A 332 -14.33 -6.10 0.02
N ARG A 333 -15.42 -5.51 0.54
CA ARG A 333 -15.47 -4.89 1.88
C ARG A 333 -16.31 -5.74 2.83
N TRP A 334 -15.78 -5.98 4.04
CA TRP A 334 -16.38 -6.82 5.06
C TRP A 334 -16.64 -6.05 6.35
N PRO A 335 -17.77 -6.31 7.05
CA PRO A 335 -18.05 -5.71 8.36
C PRO A 335 -17.19 -6.39 9.44
N ILE A 336 -16.13 -5.72 9.90
CA ILE A 336 -15.15 -6.27 10.84
C ILE A 336 -15.79 -6.62 12.20
N GLU A 337 -16.84 -5.93 12.58
CA GLU A 337 -17.56 -6.11 13.85
C GLU A 337 -18.21 -7.49 14.01
N TYR A 338 -18.49 -8.17 12.88
CA TYR A 338 -19.09 -9.52 12.89
C TYR A 338 -18.06 -10.64 12.70
N LEU A 339 -16.79 -10.27 12.47
CA LEU A 339 -15.70 -11.23 12.31
C LEU A 339 -14.95 -11.37 13.63
N GLY A 340 -15.10 -12.52 14.29
CA GLY A 340 -14.44 -12.73 15.58
C GLY A 340 -14.71 -14.10 16.15
N GLU A 341 -14.23 -14.27 17.36
CA GLU A 341 -14.42 -15.47 18.14
C GLU A 341 -15.91 -15.65 18.54
N GLY A 342 -16.37 -16.90 18.54
CA GLY A 342 -17.76 -17.23 18.90
C GLY A 342 -18.80 -16.87 17.81
N GLY A 343 -18.36 -16.37 16.66
CA GLY A 343 -19.25 -16.14 15.52
C GLY A 343 -19.83 -17.46 15.01
N THR A 344 -21.17 -17.57 15.00
CA THR A 344 -21.90 -18.77 14.53
C THR A 344 -22.63 -18.51 13.22
N SER A 345 -22.75 -17.26 12.81
CA SER A 345 -23.51 -16.85 11.63
C SER A 345 -22.57 -16.47 10.47
N PRO A 346 -22.97 -16.74 9.22
CA PRO A 346 -22.26 -16.25 8.05
C PRO A 346 -22.21 -14.72 8.02
N VAL A 347 -21.11 -14.17 7.50
CA VAL A 347 -20.87 -12.73 7.37
C VAL A 347 -20.86 -12.35 5.89
N SER A 348 -21.83 -11.55 5.47
CA SER A 348 -21.94 -11.06 4.10
C SER A 348 -21.08 -9.81 3.90
N ALA A 349 -20.53 -9.67 2.70
CA ALA A 349 -19.84 -8.46 2.29
C ALA A 349 -20.77 -7.24 2.26
N THR A 350 -20.22 -6.05 2.50
CA THR A 350 -20.98 -4.78 2.48
C THR A 350 -20.85 -4.03 1.15
N ALA A 351 -19.79 -4.28 0.40
CA ALA A 351 -19.58 -3.78 -0.95
C ALA A 351 -18.59 -4.69 -1.70
N ALA A 352 -18.69 -4.70 -3.02
CA ALA A 352 -17.78 -5.43 -3.90
C ALA A 352 -17.53 -4.63 -5.18
N TYR A 353 -16.34 -4.82 -5.76
CA TYR A 353 -15.91 -4.14 -6.98
C TYR A 353 -15.10 -5.09 -7.87
N LYS A 354 -15.14 -4.84 -9.18
CA LYS A 354 -14.24 -5.43 -10.16
C LYS A 354 -13.12 -4.45 -10.50
N ALA A 355 -11.89 -4.85 -10.26
CA ALA A 355 -10.70 -4.09 -10.61
C ALA A 355 -10.07 -4.66 -11.89
N PRO A 356 -9.90 -3.87 -12.96
CA PRO A 356 -9.34 -4.34 -14.23
C PRO A 356 -7.80 -4.35 -14.17
N VAL A 357 -7.25 -5.12 -13.23
CA VAL A 357 -5.81 -5.30 -13.00
C VAL A 357 -5.48 -6.79 -12.90
N HIS A 358 -4.22 -7.14 -13.09
CA HIS A 358 -3.73 -8.51 -13.02
C HIS A 358 -2.69 -8.67 -11.91
N GLY A 359 -2.67 -9.85 -11.28
CA GLY A 359 -1.69 -10.15 -10.25
C GLY A 359 -1.83 -9.26 -9.02
N LEU A 360 -3.07 -8.97 -8.60
CA LEU A 360 -3.33 -8.19 -7.38
C LEU A 360 -2.73 -8.92 -6.18
N GLN A 361 -1.87 -8.24 -5.44
CA GLN A 361 -1.22 -8.72 -4.22
C GLN A 361 -1.54 -7.85 -2.99
N GLY A 362 -2.06 -6.65 -3.20
CA GLY A 362 -2.39 -5.74 -2.13
C GLY A 362 -3.52 -4.78 -2.50
N VAL A 363 -4.32 -4.40 -1.52
CA VAL A 363 -5.34 -3.36 -1.66
C VAL A 363 -5.43 -2.57 -0.36
N ALA A 364 -5.56 -1.25 -0.47
CA ALA A 364 -5.85 -0.36 0.66
C ALA A 364 -6.73 0.80 0.19
N THR A 365 -7.31 1.55 1.11
CA THR A 365 -8.11 2.74 0.78
C THR A 365 -7.90 3.85 1.81
N ASP A 366 -7.98 5.09 1.36
CA ASP A 366 -8.05 6.29 2.21
C ASP A 366 -9.49 6.78 2.42
N GLY A 367 -10.47 6.01 1.94
CA GLY A 367 -11.90 6.35 1.97
C GLY A 367 -12.38 7.06 0.71
N THR A 368 -11.49 7.59 -0.10
CA THR A 368 -11.78 8.20 -1.41
C THR A 368 -11.25 7.33 -2.54
N TYR A 369 -9.97 6.98 -2.48
CA TYR A 369 -9.29 6.15 -3.46
C TYR A 369 -9.03 4.75 -2.92
N TYR A 370 -9.07 3.78 -3.82
CA TYR A 370 -8.49 2.47 -3.63
C TYR A 370 -7.10 2.45 -4.26
N TYR A 371 -6.13 1.95 -3.52
CA TYR A 371 -4.76 1.72 -3.93
C TYR A 371 -4.56 0.22 -4.07
N ILE A 372 -4.15 -0.23 -5.25
CA ILE A 372 -4.05 -1.65 -5.58
C ILE A 372 -2.63 -1.96 -6.03
N SER A 373 -1.95 -2.85 -5.31
CA SER A 373 -0.66 -3.42 -5.73
C SER A 373 -0.93 -4.54 -6.72
N ALA A 374 -0.46 -4.38 -7.95
CA ALA A 374 -0.65 -5.34 -9.03
C ALA A 374 0.45 -5.20 -10.08
N MET A 375 0.48 -6.12 -11.06
CA MET A 375 1.39 -5.99 -12.22
C MET A 375 1.18 -4.65 -12.91
N CYS A 376 2.26 -4.03 -13.35
CA CYS A 376 2.20 -2.84 -14.19
C CYS A 376 1.61 -3.18 -15.56
N ASP A 377 0.94 -2.22 -16.17
CA ASP A 377 0.55 -2.33 -17.58
C ASP A 377 1.79 -2.42 -18.47
N THR A 378 1.77 -3.31 -19.46
CA THR A 378 2.93 -3.54 -20.34
C THR A 378 3.29 -2.31 -21.17
N ASP A 379 2.32 -1.51 -21.60
CA ASP A 379 2.59 -0.31 -22.37
C ASP A 379 3.17 0.80 -21.50
N TYR A 380 2.70 0.92 -20.26
CA TYR A 380 3.34 1.78 -19.25
C TYR A 380 4.80 1.38 -19.04
N MET A 381 5.09 0.10 -18.83
CA MET A 381 6.45 -0.40 -18.57
C MET A 381 7.39 -0.24 -19.75
N LYS A 382 6.92 -0.39 -21.00
CA LYS A 382 7.74 -0.11 -22.19
C LYS A 382 8.31 1.31 -22.22
N VAL A 383 7.60 2.26 -21.62
CA VAL A 383 8.05 3.66 -21.56
C VAL A 383 8.83 3.95 -20.28
N ALA A 384 8.37 3.42 -19.15
CA ALA A 384 8.95 3.71 -17.83
C ALA A 384 10.25 2.92 -17.55
N GLU A 385 10.35 1.68 -18.04
CA GLU A 385 11.50 0.80 -17.86
C GLU A 385 11.68 -0.12 -19.08
N PRO A 386 12.18 0.42 -20.21
CA PRO A 386 12.32 -0.35 -21.45
C PRO A 386 13.27 -1.54 -21.36
N SER A 387 14.22 -1.51 -20.40
CA SER A 387 15.22 -2.56 -20.23
C SER A 387 14.69 -3.83 -19.58
N ASP A 388 13.68 -3.72 -18.71
CA ASP A 388 13.03 -4.84 -18.04
C ASP A 388 11.57 -4.49 -17.67
N PRO A 389 10.65 -4.52 -18.63
CA PRO A 389 9.27 -4.12 -18.40
C PRO A 389 8.49 -5.04 -17.45
N ALA A 390 8.96 -6.27 -17.20
CA ALA A 390 8.32 -7.22 -16.30
C ALA A 390 8.85 -7.16 -14.85
N ALA A 391 9.88 -6.34 -14.57
CA ALA A 391 10.57 -6.34 -13.28
C ALA A 391 9.77 -5.71 -12.14
N TYR A 392 8.84 -4.81 -12.43
CA TYR A 392 8.20 -3.97 -11.42
C TYR A 392 6.71 -4.27 -11.27
N TYR A 393 6.21 -4.05 -10.03
CA TYR A 393 4.81 -3.88 -9.72
C TYR A 393 4.45 -2.40 -9.73
N CYS A 394 3.14 -2.13 -9.78
CA CYS A 394 2.59 -0.79 -9.72
C CYS A 394 1.58 -0.67 -8.59
N ILE A 395 1.45 0.52 -8.03
CA ILE A 395 0.27 0.90 -7.30
C ILE A 395 -0.69 1.54 -8.30
N TRP A 396 -1.83 0.90 -8.48
CA TRP A 396 -2.96 1.42 -9.22
C TRP A 396 -3.85 2.22 -8.28
N GLN A 397 -4.45 3.27 -8.79
CA GLN A 397 -5.38 4.13 -8.06
C GLN A 397 -6.72 4.13 -8.78
N ALA A 398 -7.81 4.03 -8.01
CA ALA A 398 -9.16 4.00 -8.54
C ALA A 398 -10.17 4.61 -7.57
N VAL A 399 -11.28 5.11 -8.09
CA VAL A 399 -12.48 5.41 -7.30
C VAL A 399 -13.62 4.52 -7.77
N PRO A 400 -14.58 4.14 -6.91
CA PRO A 400 -15.74 3.36 -7.34
C PRO A 400 -16.43 3.97 -8.55
N ASP A 401 -16.70 3.13 -9.55
CA ASP A 401 -17.30 3.47 -10.84
C ASP A 401 -16.53 4.51 -11.67
N GLY A 402 -15.26 4.73 -11.32
CA GLY A 402 -14.34 5.62 -12.00
C GLY A 402 -13.20 4.88 -12.72
N PRO A 403 -12.38 5.64 -13.47
CA PRO A 403 -11.25 5.08 -14.20
C PRO A 403 -10.16 4.59 -13.24
N VAL A 404 -9.40 3.60 -13.71
CA VAL A 404 -8.19 3.11 -13.03
C VAL A 404 -6.96 3.74 -13.67
N SER A 405 -6.01 4.18 -12.86
CA SER A 405 -4.74 4.74 -13.32
C SER A 405 -3.56 4.24 -12.49
N ILE A 406 -2.36 4.26 -13.06
CA ILE A 406 -1.13 3.92 -12.32
C ILE A 406 -0.67 5.15 -11.53
N LEU A 407 -0.59 5.00 -10.20
CA LEU A 407 -0.06 6.04 -9.32
C LEU A 407 1.47 6.09 -9.35
N THR A 408 2.13 4.94 -9.23
CA THR A 408 3.60 4.81 -9.24
C THR A 408 4.02 3.37 -9.45
N ARG A 409 5.27 3.17 -9.89
CA ARG A 409 5.95 1.88 -9.78
C ARG A 409 6.29 1.57 -8.34
N THR A 410 6.52 0.29 -8.06
CA THR A 410 6.97 -0.23 -6.76
C THR A 410 7.98 -1.36 -6.98
N PRO A 411 8.64 -1.85 -5.91
CA PRO A 411 9.53 -2.99 -6.05
C PRO A 411 8.85 -4.20 -6.70
N PRO A 412 9.60 -5.06 -7.37
CA PRO A 412 9.05 -6.30 -7.93
C PRO A 412 8.33 -7.13 -6.88
N LEU A 413 7.21 -7.76 -7.24
CA LEU A 413 6.37 -8.55 -6.34
C LEU A 413 5.98 -7.79 -5.05
N THR A 414 5.54 -6.53 -5.22
CA THR A 414 4.96 -5.79 -4.11
C THR A 414 3.68 -6.47 -3.66
N GLN A 415 3.66 -6.83 -2.38
CA GLN A 415 2.62 -7.58 -1.70
C GLN A 415 1.57 -6.65 -1.08
N ASN A 416 1.07 -7.02 0.09
CA ASN A 416 -0.01 -6.33 0.79
C ASN A 416 0.26 -4.84 1.02
N LEU A 417 -0.81 -4.05 1.02
CA LEU A 417 -0.81 -2.62 1.30
C LEU A 417 -1.58 -2.33 2.59
N SER A 418 -1.19 -1.27 3.30
CA SER A 418 -1.90 -0.71 4.45
C SER A 418 -1.87 0.81 4.41
N TYR A 419 -2.99 1.48 4.71
CA TYR A 419 -3.09 2.93 4.71
C TYR A 419 -3.21 3.47 6.14
N SER A 420 -2.27 4.31 6.54
CA SER A 420 -2.29 4.98 7.84
C SER A 420 -3.13 6.24 7.79
N PHE A 421 -4.32 6.22 8.36
CA PHE A 421 -5.19 7.40 8.46
C PHE A 421 -4.61 8.49 9.37
N SER A 422 -3.77 8.13 10.34
CA SER A 422 -3.12 9.10 11.24
C SER A 422 -2.00 9.90 10.56
N SER A 423 -1.30 9.30 9.59
CA SER A 423 -0.16 9.94 8.91
C SER A 423 -0.40 10.22 7.41
N GLY A 424 -1.51 9.74 6.85
CA GLY A 424 -1.81 9.83 5.42
C GLY A 424 -0.86 9.00 4.53
N ARG A 425 -0.11 8.04 5.10
CA ARG A 425 0.88 7.26 4.36
C ARG A 425 0.32 5.91 3.93
N LEU A 426 0.60 5.56 2.69
CA LEU A 426 0.40 4.22 2.16
C LEU A 426 1.67 3.42 2.39
N TRP A 427 1.55 2.28 3.04
CA TRP A 427 2.61 1.34 3.34
C TRP A 427 2.48 0.09 2.49
N GLY A 428 3.62 -0.51 2.16
CA GLY A 428 3.71 -1.77 1.45
C GLY A 428 5.05 -2.44 1.66
N MET A 429 5.14 -3.69 1.23
CA MET A 429 6.39 -4.43 1.20
C MET A 429 6.43 -5.33 -0.03
N ASN A 430 7.60 -5.87 -0.35
CA ASN A 430 7.78 -6.80 -1.46
C ASN A 430 8.42 -8.12 -1.03
N GLU A 431 8.20 -9.15 -1.85
CA GLU A 431 8.67 -10.51 -1.60
C GLU A 431 10.05 -10.80 -2.21
N THR A 432 10.47 -10.04 -3.21
CA THR A 432 11.63 -10.39 -4.06
C THR A 432 12.90 -10.58 -3.25
N ASN A 433 13.48 -11.78 -3.33
CA ASN A 433 14.71 -12.17 -2.67
C ASN A 433 15.88 -11.22 -2.97
N GLY A 434 16.60 -10.79 -1.93
CA GLY A 434 17.73 -9.87 -2.04
C GLY A 434 17.35 -8.44 -2.42
N MET A 435 16.05 -8.11 -2.43
CA MET A 435 15.51 -6.78 -2.68
C MET A 435 14.32 -6.46 -1.75
N ARG A 436 14.21 -7.14 -0.60
CA ARG A 436 13.07 -7.02 0.30
C ARG A 436 13.10 -5.71 1.07
N VAL A 437 12.10 -4.88 0.84
CA VAL A 437 11.90 -3.61 1.51
C VAL A 437 10.49 -3.52 2.09
N VAL A 438 10.36 -2.86 3.22
CA VAL A 438 9.12 -2.22 3.65
C VAL A 438 9.24 -0.75 3.28
N PHE A 439 8.30 -0.25 2.53
CA PHE A 439 8.28 1.14 2.07
C PHE A 439 6.98 1.83 2.44
N SER A 440 7.03 3.14 2.51
CA SER A 440 5.83 3.96 2.57
C SER A 440 5.97 5.17 1.69
N LEU A 441 4.87 5.61 1.13
CA LEU A 441 4.79 6.87 0.40
C LEU A 441 3.62 7.69 0.91
N LEU A 442 3.64 9.00 0.68
CA LEU A 442 2.44 9.82 0.78
C LEU A 442 1.77 9.73 -0.59
N PRO A 443 0.72 8.91 -0.75
CA PRO A 443 -0.14 9.05 -1.89
C PRO A 443 -0.69 10.47 -1.81
N ARG A 444 -0.89 11.11 -2.94
CA ARG A 444 -1.34 12.51 -2.95
C ARG A 444 -2.37 12.72 -1.86
N LYS A 445 -2.19 13.75 -1.03
CA LYS A 445 -3.20 14.14 0.00
C LYS A 445 -4.57 14.01 -0.64
N ALA A 446 -5.53 13.47 0.12
CA ALA A 446 -6.94 13.40 -0.27
C ALA A 446 -7.24 14.61 -1.13
N ASP A 447 -7.68 14.39 -2.37
CA ASP A 447 -7.61 15.39 -3.43
C ASP A 447 -8.31 16.69 -2.98
N ASN A 448 -7.56 17.56 -2.31
CA ASN A 448 -7.96 18.91 -2.01
C ASN A 448 -7.59 19.86 -3.16
N SER A 449 -7.17 19.29 -4.29
CA SER A 449 -6.92 20.07 -5.48
C SER A 449 -8.22 20.67 -6.00
N GLN A 450 -8.12 21.86 -6.49
CA GLN A 450 -9.26 22.69 -6.88
C GLN A 450 -8.93 23.37 -8.21
N TYR A 451 -9.96 23.58 -9.01
CA TYR A 451 -9.86 24.45 -10.16
C TYR A 451 -9.74 25.88 -9.70
N LEU A 452 -8.83 26.61 -10.29
CA LEU A 452 -8.73 28.05 -10.15
C LEU A 452 -9.34 28.67 -11.43
N TYR A 453 -10.60 29.08 -11.32
CA TYR A 453 -11.47 29.50 -12.42
C TYR A 453 -11.65 31.01 -12.42
N ASN A 454 -11.36 31.63 -13.53
CA ASN A 454 -11.49 33.10 -13.63
C ASN A 454 -12.92 33.54 -13.91
N ASP A 455 -13.44 34.50 -13.15
CA ASP A 455 -14.83 34.97 -13.26
C ASP A 455 -15.09 35.78 -14.53
N TYR A 456 -14.08 36.39 -15.13
CA TYR A 456 -14.21 37.16 -16.38
C TYR A 456 -14.15 36.27 -17.62
N SER A 457 -13.06 35.52 -17.78
CA SER A 457 -12.81 34.73 -18.98
C SER A 457 -13.59 33.41 -19.02
N LYS A 458 -14.09 32.95 -17.87
CA LYS A 458 -14.72 31.63 -17.70
C LYS A 458 -13.79 30.47 -18.08
N LEU A 459 -12.48 30.65 -17.90
CA LEU A 459 -11.43 29.67 -18.16
C LEU A 459 -10.72 29.27 -16.86
N CYS A 460 -10.14 28.07 -16.83
CA CYS A 460 -9.31 27.59 -15.72
C CYS A 460 -7.85 27.99 -15.93
N SER A 461 -7.15 28.26 -14.82
CA SER A 461 -5.69 28.39 -14.85
C SER A 461 -5.05 27.02 -14.96
N GLY A 462 -3.93 26.91 -15.67
CA GLY A 462 -3.20 25.66 -15.85
C GLY A 462 -1.75 25.90 -16.28
N VAL A 463 -0.98 24.82 -16.36
CA VAL A 463 0.44 24.87 -16.73
C VAL A 463 0.71 24.35 -18.15
N GLY A 464 -0.35 24.06 -18.94
CA GLY A 464 -0.22 23.60 -20.31
C GLY A 464 0.55 22.29 -20.43
N SER A 465 0.34 21.37 -19.49
CA SER A 465 0.98 20.04 -19.42
C SER A 465 2.52 20.09 -19.43
N THR A 466 3.11 21.16 -18.89
CA THR A 466 4.58 21.29 -18.73
C THR A 466 5.01 21.15 -17.26
N VAL A 467 6.14 20.50 -17.04
CA VAL A 467 6.74 20.29 -15.70
C VAL A 467 8.01 21.10 -15.47
N GLU A 468 8.40 21.95 -16.42
CA GLU A 468 9.64 22.71 -16.36
C GLU A 468 9.48 23.98 -15.50
N ASN A 469 10.59 24.41 -14.85
CA ASN A 469 10.63 25.68 -14.15
C ASN A 469 10.53 26.86 -15.11
N SER A 470 10.01 27.98 -14.60
CA SER A 470 9.88 29.25 -15.32
C SER A 470 8.92 29.21 -16.54
N LYS A 471 8.15 28.15 -16.68
CA LYS A 471 7.10 28.10 -17.71
C LYS A 471 5.89 28.93 -17.29
N PRO A 472 5.20 29.55 -18.28
CA PRO A 472 4.03 30.38 -17.98
C PRO A 472 2.87 29.56 -17.39
N VAL A 473 2.17 30.17 -16.45
CA VAL A 473 0.84 29.74 -16.05
C VAL A 473 -0.14 30.44 -16.94
N ILE A 474 -0.99 29.66 -17.62
CA ILE A 474 -1.90 30.13 -18.66
C ILE A 474 -3.37 29.83 -18.29
N GLN A 475 -4.29 30.44 -18.98
CA GLN A 475 -5.69 30.05 -18.90
C GLN A 475 -6.08 29.13 -20.06
N TRP A 476 -6.95 28.15 -19.77
CA TRP A 476 -7.43 27.19 -20.75
C TRP A 476 -8.87 26.77 -20.46
N ARG A 477 -9.52 26.04 -21.36
CA ARG A 477 -10.83 25.43 -21.07
C ARG A 477 -10.70 24.50 -19.87
N CYS A 478 -11.64 24.57 -18.95
CA CYS A 478 -11.76 23.60 -17.87
C CYS A 478 -12.14 22.23 -18.49
N ASN A 479 -11.16 21.36 -18.70
CA ASN A 479 -11.33 20.08 -19.40
C ASN A 479 -11.14 18.87 -18.48
N GLY A 480 -10.88 19.10 -17.19
CA GLY A 480 -10.66 18.06 -16.20
C GLY A 480 -9.23 17.54 -16.14
N SER A 481 -8.30 18.16 -16.88
CA SER A 481 -6.90 17.78 -16.88
C SER A 481 -6.21 18.12 -15.55
N GLU A 482 -5.25 17.30 -15.10
CA GLU A 482 -4.53 17.53 -13.84
C GLU A 482 -3.69 18.82 -13.83
N ASP A 483 -3.28 19.30 -14.98
CA ASP A 483 -2.53 20.56 -15.11
C ASP A 483 -3.37 21.81 -14.82
N GLU A 484 -4.71 21.66 -14.71
CA GLU A 484 -5.64 22.70 -14.30
C GLU A 484 -5.99 22.64 -12.79
N LEU A 485 -5.48 21.64 -12.08
CA LEU A 485 -5.78 21.42 -10.68
C LEU A 485 -4.66 21.97 -9.79
N TRP A 486 -5.06 22.64 -8.70
CA TRP A 486 -4.17 23.34 -7.78
C TRP A 486 -4.45 22.94 -6.33
N VAL A 487 -3.41 22.67 -5.57
CA VAL A 487 -3.45 22.41 -4.13
C VAL A 487 -3.11 23.70 -3.40
N PHE A 488 -3.98 24.12 -2.50
CA PHE A 488 -3.77 25.27 -1.62
C PHE A 488 -3.16 24.77 -0.31
N GLU A 489 -1.84 24.88 -0.16
CA GLU A 489 -1.15 24.50 1.06
C GLU A 489 -1.12 25.69 2.02
N GLU A 490 -1.73 25.53 3.19
CA GLU A 490 -1.74 26.57 4.22
C GLU A 490 -0.33 26.90 4.70
N THR A 491 -0.05 28.19 4.81
CA THR A 491 1.19 28.76 5.33
C THR A 491 0.87 30.08 6.03
N LYS A 492 1.90 30.82 6.40
CA LYS A 492 1.76 32.16 6.95
C LYS A 492 2.67 33.14 6.20
N ASP A 493 2.24 34.40 6.13
CA ASP A 493 3.10 35.49 5.71
C ASP A 493 4.14 35.84 6.80
N ASN A 494 4.98 36.83 6.56
CA ASN A 494 6.02 37.25 7.52
C ASN A 494 5.47 37.89 8.80
N ASN A 495 4.19 38.25 8.81
CA ASN A 495 3.49 38.85 9.96
C ASN A 495 2.63 37.82 10.72
N GLY A 496 2.65 36.55 10.27
CA GLY A 496 1.86 35.49 10.89
C GLY A 496 0.43 35.34 10.36
N ASN A 497 0.00 36.15 9.36
CA ASN A 497 -1.34 36.04 8.79
C ASN A 497 -1.45 34.78 7.88
N PRO A 498 -2.65 34.18 7.77
CA PRO A 498 -2.89 33.03 6.87
C PRO A 498 -2.55 33.37 5.41
N ALA A 499 -1.84 32.48 4.78
CA ALA A 499 -1.48 32.55 3.36
C ALA A 499 -1.42 31.12 2.77
N TYR A 500 -1.26 31.02 1.47
CA TYR A 500 -1.21 29.72 0.76
C TYR A 500 -0.03 29.65 -0.18
N PHE A 501 0.62 28.48 -0.26
CA PHE A 501 1.32 28.06 -1.47
C PHE A 501 0.28 27.42 -2.41
N ILE A 502 0.26 27.85 -3.66
CA ILE A 502 -0.66 27.32 -4.68
C ILE A 502 0.17 26.43 -5.58
N GLN A 503 0.10 25.11 -5.34
CA GLN A 503 0.90 24.12 -6.02
C GLN A 503 0.08 23.44 -7.12
N ASN A 504 0.60 23.41 -8.34
CA ASN A 504 -0.04 22.68 -9.44
C ASN A 504 0.05 21.17 -9.22
N ARG A 505 -1.06 20.48 -9.40
CA ARG A 505 -1.14 19.03 -9.17
C ARG A 505 -0.28 18.23 -10.14
N TYR A 506 -0.31 18.60 -11.42
CA TYR A 506 0.43 17.89 -12.47
C TYR A 506 1.94 18.07 -12.35
N SER A 507 2.40 19.32 -12.24
CA SER A 507 3.84 19.62 -12.24
C SER A 507 4.50 19.56 -10.87
N GLY A 508 3.70 19.60 -9.76
CA GLY A 508 4.22 19.70 -8.41
C GLY A 508 4.89 21.05 -8.09
N LYS A 509 4.72 22.07 -8.95
CA LYS A 509 5.37 23.38 -8.82
C LYS A 509 4.42 24.44 -8.31
N CYS A 510 4.99 25.46 -7.65
CA CYS A 510 4.25 26.58 -7.08
C CYS A 510 4.01 27.70 -8.10
N LEU A 511 2.83 28.31 -8.03
CA LEU A 511 2.51 29.55 -8.72
C LEU A 511 3.32 30.71 -8.10
N GLY A 512 4.10 31.41 -8.91
CA GLY A 512 4.93 32.49 -8.41
C GLY A 512 5.07 33.67 -9.40
N THR A 513 5.56 34.79 -8.86
CA THR A 513 5.80 36.03 -9.61
C THR A 513 7.22 36.11 -10.18
N GLY A 514 8.11 35.14 -9.86
CA GLY A 514 9.52 35.19 -10.19
C GLY A 514 10.22 36.38 -9.55
N SER A 515 9.83 36.72 -8.31
CA SER A 515 10.35 37.84 -7.51
C SER A 515 10.22 39.21 -8.20
N SER A 516 9.19 39.39 -9.05
CA SER A 516 8.94 40.65 -9.75
C SER A 516 7.89 41.50 -9.03
N LEU A 517 8.10 42.81 -9.03
CA LEU A 517 7.16 43.82 -8.54
C LEU A 517 6.40 44.55 -9.66
N ALA A 518 6.70 44.25 -10.92
CA ALA A 518 6.16 45.00 -12.07
C ALA A 518 4.71 44.59 -12.38
N ASN A 519 3.87 45.57 -12.75
CA ASN A 519 2.57 45.31 -13.37
C ASN A 519 2.76 44.61 -14.73
N GLY A 520 1.84 43.73 -15.10
CA GLY A 520 1.88 42.99 -16.35
C GLY A 520 2.91 41.86 -16.35
N LYS A 521 3.60 41.61 -15.24
CA LYS A 521 4.52 40.47 -15.15
C LYS A 521 3.73 39.15 -15.23
N GLY A 522 4.12 38.31 -16.18
CA GLY A 522 3.54 36.98 -16.37
C GLY A 522 3.85 36.04 -15.20
N MET A 523 2.84 35.29 -14.76
CA MET A 523 2.97 34.28 -13.73
C MET A 523 3.67 33.03 -14.28
N ILE A 524 4.51 32.45 -13.45
CA ILE A 524 5.26 31.25 -13.79
C ILE A 524 5.03 30.16 -12.75
N GLN A 525 5.27 28.93 -13.15
CA GLN A 525 5.46 27.83 -12.20
C GLN A 525 6.97 27.67 -11.89
N TYR A 526 7.28 27.36 -10.64
CA TYR A 526 8.64 27.10 -10.19
C TYR A 526 8.67 26.05 -9.08
N THR A 527 9.80 25.33 -8.92
CA THR A 527 9.98 24.41 -7.80
C THR A 527 9.70 25.15 -6.50
N CYS A 528 8.74 24.65 -5.70
CA CYS A 528 8.36 25.26 -4.43
C CYS A 528 9.58 25.36 -3.52
N ASN A 529 9.99 26.57 -3.17
CA ASN A 529 11.19 26.84 -2.39
C ASN A 529 10.90 27.68 -1.13
N SER A 530 9.62 27.81 -0.79
CA SER A 530 9.10 28.53 0.37
C SER A 530 9.37 30.05 0.36
N LYS A 531 9.75 30.62 -0.78
CA LYS A 531 9.93 32.07 -0.91
C LYS A 531 8.63 32.83 -0.85
N VAL A 532 8.73 34.10 -0.47
CA VAL A 532 7.58 34.98 -0.25
C VAL A 532 6.81 35.25 -1.55
N ASP A 533 7.47 35.23 -2.70
CA ASP A 533 6.86 35.45 -4.01
C ASP A 533 6.04 34.25 -4.53
N GLU A 534 6.08 33.11 -3.83
CA GLU A 534 5.21 31.96 -4.05
C GLU A 534 4.03 31.90 -3.08
N LYS A 535 3.93 32.84 -2.12
CA LYS A 535 2.84 32.90 -1.15
C LYS A 535 1.74 33.84 -1.62
N TRP A 536 0.50 33.45 -1.34
CA TRP A 536 -0.69 34.15 -1.77
C TRP A 536 -1.70 34.29 -0.64
N TRP A 537 -2.28 35.48 -0.48
CA TRP A 537 -3.48 35.67 0.28
C TRP A 537 -4.70 35.45 -0.63
N TYR A 538 -5.73 34.83 -0.10
CA TYR A 538 -7.02 34.71 -0.77
C TYR A 538 -8.10 35.42 0.04
N ASP A 539 -8.75 36.35 -0.60
CA ASP A 539 -9.90 37.06 -0.03
C ASP A 539 -11.18 36.37 -0.49
N GLN A 540 -11.94 35.80 0.47
CA GLN A 540 -13.17 35.05 0.18
C GLN A 540 -14.33 35.94 -0.24
N ASP A 541 -14.32 37.23 0.13
CA ASP A 541 -15.40 38.18 -0.17
C ASP A 541 -15.23 38.79 -1.57
N THR A 542 -14.00 39.14 -1.93
CA THR A 542 -13.69 39.72 -3.25
C THR A 542 -13.27 38.68 -4.28
N HIS A 543 -12.91 37.43 -3.87
CA HIS A 543 -12.33 36.38 -4.69
C HIS A 543 -10.98 36.75 -5.32
N GLU A 544 -10.24 37.68 -4.72
CA GLU A 544 -8.93 38.09 -5.18
C GLU A 544 -7.82 37.21 -4.60
N LEU A 545 -6.85 36.83 -5.44
CA LEU A 545 -5.58 36.24 -5.05
C LEU A 545 -4.50 37.29 -5.11
N ARG A 546 -3.96 37.72 -3.93
CA ARG A 546 -2.94 38.75 -3.80
C ARG A 546 -1.60 38.11 -3.42
N ASN A 547 -0.57 38.40 -4.20
CA ASN A 547 0.78 37.88 -3.91
C ASN A 547 1.39 38.56 -2.69
N VAL A 548 1.94 37.78 -1.75
CA VAL A 548 2.50 38.31 -0.48
C VAL A 548 3.74 39.19 -0.72
N TYR A 549 4.56 38.87 -1.73
CA TYR A 549 5.77 39.64 -2.04
C TYR A 549 5.46 40.97 -2.73
N SER A 550 4.65 40.93 -3.80
CA SER A 550 4.41 42.12 -4.62
C SER A 550 3.22 42.97 -4.15
N GLY A 551 2.31 42.41 -3.31
CA GLY A 551 1.05 43.01 -2.93
C GLY A 551 0.05 43.16 -4.08
N LYS A 552 0.31 42.53 -5.23
CA LYS A 552 -0.50 42.66 -6.46
C LYS A 552 -1.46 41.48 -6.63
N CYS A 553 -2.55 41.72 -7.34
CA CYS A 553 -3.55 40.69 -7.65
C CYS A 553 -3.17 39.84 -8.87
N LEU A 554 -3.50 38.58 -8.79
CA LEU A 554 -3.51 37.67 -9.94
C LEU A 554 -4.63 38.08 -10.89
N GLY A 555 -4.33 38.27 -12.15
CA GLY A 555 -5.30 38.70 -13.15
C GLY A 555 -4.95 38.27 -14.56
N LEU A 556 -5.73 38.75 -15.51
CA LEU A 556 -5.56 38.44 -16.93
C LEU A 556 -5.22 39.66 -17.80
N GLY A 557 -5.25 40.89 -17.21
CA GLY A 557 -5.12 42.12 -17.98
C GLY A 557 -6.21 42.27 -19.06
N SER A 558 -7.43 41.81 -18.74
CA SER A 558 -8.58 41.73 -19.67
C SER A 558 -8.43 40.77 -20.85
N ALA A 559 -7.42 39.89 -20.85
CA ALA A 559 -7.25 38.87 -21.87
C ALA A 559 -8.16 37.65 -21.61
N ALA A 560 -9.19 37.44 -22.44
CA ALA A 560 -10.15 36.32 -22.31
C ALA A 560 -9.88 35.15 -23.24
N THR A 561 -8.70 35.08 -23.86
CA THR A 561 -8.38 34.06 -24.87
C THR A 561 -7.62 32.87 -24.26
N LYS A 562 -7.90 31.67 -24.74
CA LYS A 562 -7.15 30.46 -24.38
C LYS A 562 -5.67 30.60 -24.69
N GLY A 563 -4.81 30.11 -23.78
CA GLY A 563 -3.37 30.20 -23.91
C GLY A 563 -2.78 31.53 -23.43
N SER A 564 -3.62 32.52 -23.07
CA SER A 564 -3.10 33.76 -22.48
C SER A 564 -2.49 33.49 -21.12
N GLN A 565 -1.30 34.06 -20.89
CA GLN A 565 -0.59 33.97 -19.61
C GLN A 565 -1.29 34.79 -18.53
N LEU A 566 -1.41 34.24 -17.32
CA LEU A 566 -1.81 34.98 -16.15
C LEU A 566 -0.74 36.02 -15.81
N ILE A 567 -1.16 37.17 -15.32
CA ILE A 567 -0.27 38.26 -14.93
C ILE A 567 -0.56 38.72 -13.49
N GLN A 568 0.34 39.48 -12.89
CA GLN A 568 0.02 40.30 -11.73
C GLN A 568 -0.22 41.74 -12.13
N TRP A 569 -1.16 42.39 -11.43
CA TRP A 569 -1.47 43.79 -11.60
C TRP A 569 -1.81 44.46 -10.27
N THR A 570 -1.71 45.79 -10.19
CA THR A 570 -2.21 46.53 -9.02
C THR A 570 -3.69 46.24 -8.87
N CYS A 571 -4.10 45.69 -7.70
CA CYS A 571 -5.49 45.31 -7.44
C CYS A 571 -6.44 46.52 -7.66
N ASN A 572 -7.43 46.34 -8.47
CA ASN A 572 -8.41 47.36 -8.85
C ASN A 572 -9.87 46.90 -8.74
N GLY A 573 -10.08 45.61 -8.29
CA GLY A 573 -11.41 45.02 -8.14
C GLY A 573 -12.06 44.59 -9.46
N ALA A 574 -11.31 44.61 -10.57
CA ALA A 574 -11.82 44.18 -11.87
C ALA A 574 -12.21 42.70 -11.90
N GLN A 575 -13.15 42.35 -12.77
CA GLN A 575 -13.67 40.98 -12.82
C GLN A 575 -12.60 39.95 -13.24
N ASP A 576 -11.60 40.37 -14.00
CA ASP A 576 -10.46 39.51 -14.41
C ASP A 576 -9.48 39.22 -13.26
N GLU A 577 -9.56 39.89 -12.13
CA GLU A 577 -8.83 39.61 -10.91
C GLU A 577 -9.57 38.66 -9.94
N ARG A 578 -10.81 38.27 -10.27
CA ARG A 578 -11.64 37.38 -9.44
C ARG A 578 -11.48 35.92 -9.82
N TRP A 579 -11.12 35.11 -8.85
CA TRP A 579 -10.84 33.69 -9.00
C TRP A 579 -11.72 32.85 -8.12
N ILE A 580 -12.55 32.00 -8.74
CA ILE A 580 -13.41 31.07 -8.04
C ILE A 580 -12.64 29.77 -7.84
N ILE A 581 -12.56 29.33 -6.59
CA ILE A 581 -11.93 28.07 -6.21
C ILE A 581 -13.02 26.99 -6.14
N SER A 582 -12.93 25.94 -6.94
CA SER A 582 -13.96 24.89 -7.06
C SER A 582 -13.36 23.50 -7.10
N ARG A 583 -13.96 22.55 -6.40
CA ARG A 583 -13.59 21.11 -6.47
C ARG A 583 -14.17 20.42 -7.70
N THR A 584 -15.18 20.96 -8.32
CA THR A 584 -15.77 20.44 -9.54
C THR A 584 -15.41 21.31 -10.71
N ALA A 585 -15.11 20.72 -11.88
CA ALA A 585 -14.92 21.50 -13.09
C ALA A 585 -16.15 22.36 -13.34
N PRO A 586 -16.00 23.69 -13.49
CA PRO A 586 -17.13 24.54 -13.83
C PRO A 586 -17.76 24.06 -15.14
N LYS A 587 -19.09 23.94 -15.13
CA LYS A 587 -19.82 23.66 -16.39
C LYS A 587 -19.75 24.90 -17.26
N VAL A 588 -19.04 24.85 -18.37
CA VAL A 588 -18.95 25.88 -19.39
C VAL A 588 -19.97 25.62 -20.49
#